data_60a1e107dbbf5e64a3b4d6e61cbed651
#
_entry.id   60a1e107dbbf5e64a3b4d6e61cbed651
#
_cell.length_a   1.000
_cell.length_b   1.000
_cell.length_c   1.000
_cell.angle_alpha   90.00
_cell.angle_beta   90.00
_cell.angle_gamma   90.00
#
_symmetry.space_group_name_H-M   'P 1'
#
loop_
_entity.id
_entity.type
_entity.pdbx_description
1 polymer ?
#
loop_
_entity_poly.entity_id
_entity_poly.type
_entity_poly.pdbx_seq_one_letter_code
_entity_poly.pdbx_strand_id
1 'polypeptide(L)'
;MPVNNRMITRSSFWENLFKTPSTKNDLEHVLMAMPPFKKFNQKHLNDFLKIIHNRVYAPGEYIFHQGDPGIALYIIIDGEVVITETYKDGENYDLALLGIGDFFGEIALMDEGTRSASAIATRSSSLAVIFRPDLDEYIERYPKKGIEILTGISQILAARLRGVNQDYIVLLKDRIKGGF
;
A
#
# COMPACT_ATOMS: atom_id res chain seq x y z
N MET A 1 20.08 -23.47 13.68
CA MET A 1 18.94 -23.23 14.56
C MET A 1 17.83 -22.70 13.69
N PRO A 2 16.60 -23.20 13.69
CA PRO A 2 15.56 -22.74 12.79
C PRO A 2 15.13 -21.34 13.19
N VAL A 3 15.16 -20.42 12.23
CA VAL A 3 14.69 -19.05 12.34
C VAL A 3 13.19 -19.11 12.62
N ASN A 4 12.80 -18.51 13.71
CA ASN A 4 11.45 -18.42 14.21
C ASN A 4 10.60 -17.67 13.18
N ASN A 5 9.70 -18.39 12.52
CA ASN A 5 8.73 -17.89 11.56
C ASN A 5 7.72 -17.01 12.32
N ARG A 6 8.06 -15.74 12.54
CA ARG A 6 7.12 -14.78 13.12
C ARG A 6 6.02 -14.56 12.09
N MET A 7 4.82 -14.94 12.48
CA MET A 7 3.59 -14.73 11.74
C MET A 7 3.53 -13.32 11.19
N ILE A 8 3.70 -13.22 9.87
CA ILE A 8 3.25 -12.06 9.11
C ILE A 8 1.75 -12.03 9.34
N THR A 9 1.29 -11.10 10.15
CA THR A 9 -0.15 -10.89 10.33
C THR A 9 -0.65 -10.35 9.00
N ARG A 10 -1.18 -11.24 8.15
CA ARG A 10 -2.05 -10.79 7.05
C ARG A 10 -3.11 -9.96 7.73
N SER A 11 -3.11 -8.66 7.47
CA SER A 11 -4.15 -7.79 7.97
C SER A 11 -5.46 -8.33 7.43
N SER A 12 -6.20 -9.06 8.27
CA SER A 12 -7.51 -9.65 7.94
C SER A 12 -8.53 -8.58 7.49
N PHE A 13 -8.21 -7.31 7.70
CA PHE A 13 -8.98 -6.18 7.24
C PHE A 13 -9.03 -6.13 5.70
N TRP A 14 -7.94 -6.46 5.01
CA TRP A 14 -7.86 -6.43 3.55
C TRP A 14 -8.53 -7.63 2.89
N GLU A 15 -8.48 -8.82 3.49
CA GLU A 15 -9.18 -10.01 2.99
C GLU A 15 -10.69 -9.81 2.90
N ASN A 16 -11.26 -8.94 3.72
CA ASN A 16 -12.70 -8.68 3.74
C ASN A 16 -13.13 -7.46 2.89
N LEU A 17 -12.23 -6.52 2.58
CA LEU A 17 -12.56 -5.33 1.79
C LEU A 17 -12.51 -5.57 0.29
N PHE A 18 -11.67 -6.50 -0.17
CA PHE A 18 -11.44 -6.78 -1.58
C PHE A 18 -11.67 -8.26 -1.89
N LYS A 19 -12.89 -8.76 -1.63
CA LYS A 19 -13.31 -10.05 -2.16
C LYS A 19 -13.45 -9.94 -3.67
N THR A 20 -12.49 -10.53 -4.33
CA THR A 20 -12.39 -10.97 -5.72
C THR A 20 -12.00 -9.93 -6.77
N PRO A 21 -10.86 -10.16 -7.45
CA PRO A 21 -10.92 -10.18 -8.88
C PRO A 21 -10.60 -11.58 -9.39
N SER A 22 -11.55 -12.26 -9.96
CA SER A 22 -11.38 -13.55 -10.62
C SER A 22 -11.00 -13.43 -12.09
N THR A 23 -10.64 -12.26 -12.57
CA THR A 23 -10.16 -12.06 -13.93
C THR A 23 -9.03 -11.04 -13.98
N LYS A 24 -7.95 -11.43 -14.64
CA LYS A 24 -6.80 -10.60 -14.99
C LYS A 24 -7.25 -9.25 -15.56
N ASN A 25 -6.58 -8.19 -15.10
CA ASN A 25 -6.35 -6.97 -15.83
C ASN A 25 -7.53 -6.02 -16.04
N ASP A 26 -8.20 -5.67 -14.97
CA ASP A 26 -8.95 -4.43 -15.10
C ASP A 26 -8.51 -3.44 -14.02
N LEU A 27 -7.47 -2.66 -14.34
CA LEU A 27 -7.03 -1.53 -13.52
C LEU A 27 -8.22 -0.66 -13.10
N GLU A 28 -9.20 -0.49 -13.99
CA GLU A 28 -10.44 0.23 -13.68
C GLU A 28 -11.22 -0.44 -12.56
N HIS A 29 -11.37 -1.77 -12.60
CA HIS A 29 -12.08 -2.51 -11.56
C HIS A 29 -11.36 -2.43 -10.22
N VAL A 30 -10.03 -2.58 -10.22
CA VAL A 30 -9.22 -2.44 -9.00
C VAL A 30 -9.40 -1.03 -8.42
N LEU A 31 -9.26 0.02 -9.22
CA LEU A 31 -9.43 1.39 -8.78
C LEU A 31 -10.84 1.64 -8.23
N MET A 32 -11.89 1.26 -8.97
CA MET A 32 -13.27 1.49 -8.55
C MET A 32 -13.68 0.72 -7.29
N ALA A 33 -12.98 -0.36 -6.95
CA ALA A 33 -13.17 -1.06 -5.68
C ALA A 33 -12.56 -0.31 -4.49
N MET A 34 -11.57 0.56 -4.73
CA MET A 34 -10.85 1.30 -3.68
C MET A 34 -11.66 2.53 -3.20
N PRO A 35 -11.67 2.81 -1.88
CA PRO A 35 -12.39 3.96 -1.32
C PRO A 35 -12.11 5.30 -2.02
N PRO A 36 -10.88 5.65 -2.42
CA PRO A 36 -10.59 6.92 -3.08
C PRO A 36 -11.32 7.14 -4.40
N PHE A 37 -11.68 6.06 -5.11
CA PHE A 37 -12.21 6.12 -6.48
C PHE A 37 -13.66 5.70 -6.62
N LYS A 38 -14.30 5.22 -5.55
CA LYS A 38 -15.68 4.72 -5.55
C LYS A 38 -16.73 5.67 -6.16
N LYS A 39 -16.47 6.98 -6.08
CA LYS A 39 -17.38 8.02 -6.57
C LYS A 39 -16.96 8.61 -7.92
N PHE A 40 -15.98 8.01 -8.58
CA PHE A 40 -15.57 8.47 -9.90
C PHE A 40 -16.62 8.09 -10.95
N ASN A 41 -16.94 9.03 -11.83
CA ASN A 41 -17.63 8.72 -13.08
C ASN A 41 -16.60 8.34 -14.15
N GLN A 42 -17.05 7.78 -15.27
CA GLN A 42 -16.20 7.31 -16.35
C GLN A 42 -15.23 8.39 -16.86
N LYS A 43 -15.67 9.64 -16.96
CA LYS A 43 -14.82 10.75 -17.42
C LYS A 43 -13.63 10.98 -16.48
N HIS A 44 -13.90 11.11 -15.17
CA HIS A 44 -12.84 11.34 -14.19
C HIS A 44 -11.92 10.13 -14.04
N LEU A 45 -12.47 8.91 -14.16
CA LEU A 45 -11.68 7.69 -14.18
C LEU A 45 -10.74 7.66 -15.38
N ASN A 46 -11.24 7.92 -16.59
CA ASN A 46 -10.43 7.97 -17.81
C ASN A 46 -9.33 9.03 -17.75
N ASP A 47 -9.62 10.20 -17.16
CA ASP A 47 -8.60 11.23 -16.98
C ASP A 47 -7.57 10.83 -15.92
N PHE A 48 -7.97 10.13 -14.86
CA PHE A 48 -7.07 9.62 -13.85
C PHE A 48 -6.17 8.48 -14.39
N LEU A 49 -6.71 7.61 -15.23
CA LEU A 49 -5.95 6.54 -15.86
C LEU A 49 -4.78 7.05 -16.72
N LYS A 50 -4.86 8.28 -17.23
CA LYS A 50 -3.79 8.89 -18.05
C LYS A 50 -2.54 9.22 -17.24
N ILE A 51 -2.66 9.41 -15.93
CA ILE A 51 -1.54 9.71 -15.04
C ILE A 51 -0.93 8.45 -14.39
N ILE A 52 -1.44 7.28 -14.75
CA ILE A 52 -0.96 6.00 -14.22
C ILE A 52 0.09 5.42 -15.14
N HIS A 53 1.21 5.04 -14.53
CA HIS A 53 2.31 4.35 -15.21
C HIS A 53 2.35 2.89 -14.76
N ASN A 54 2.27 1.95 -15.71
CA ASN A 54 2.36 0.54 -15.39
C ASN A 54 3.82 0.10 -15.28
N ARG A 55 4.13 -0.67 -14.24
CA ARG A 55 5.45 -1.28 -13.99
C ARG A 55 5.29 -2.75 -13.62
N VAL A 56 6.22 -3.57 -14.05
CA VAL A 56 6.29 -5.00 -13.72
C VAL A 56 7.60 -5.24 -12.98
N TYR A 57 7.51 -6.02 -11.91
CA TYR A 57 8.65 -6.38 -11.06
C TYR A 57 8.77 -7.90 -10.99
N ALA A 58 10.00 -8.39 -11.07
CA ALA A 58 10.31 -9.79 -10.89
C ALA A 58 10.30 -10.20 -9.41
N PRO A 59 10.14 -11.49 -9.08
CA PRO A 59 10.27 -11.96 -7.70
C PRO A 59 11.63 -11.59 -7.10
N GLY A 60 11.61 -11.01 -5.90
CA GLY A 60 12.79 -10.53 -5.18
C GLY A 60 13.27 -9.13 -5.62
N GLU A 61 12.63 -8.50 -6.60
CA GLU A 61 13.00 -7.16 -7.06
C GLU A 61 12.50 -6.10 -6.09
N TYR A 62 13.38 -5.14 -5.76
CA TYR A 62 13.02 -3.98 -4.96
C TYR A 62 12.25 -2.96 -5.80
N ILE A 63 11.09 -2.55 -5.30
CA ILE A 63 10.29 -1.47 -5.89
C ILE A 63 10.88 -0.13 -5.45
N PHE A 64 11.31 -0.05 -4.20
CA PHE A 64 12.12 1.03 -3.62
C PHE A 64 12.77 0.55 -2.32
N HIS A 65 13.81 1.24 -1.91
CA HIS A 65 14.50 1.02 -0.64
C HIS A 65 14.06 2.01 0.44
N GLN A 66 14.16 1.59 1.70
CA GLN A 66 14.06 2.49 2.85
C GLN A 66 15.06 3.64 2.70
N GLY A 67 14.61 4.86 2.95
CA GLY A 67 15.42 6.07 2.78
C GLY A 67 15.40 6.69 1.38
N ASP A 68 14.88 6.00 0.35
CA ASP A 68 14.71 6.57 -0.98
C ASP A 68 13.73 7.77 -0.96
N PRO A 69 13.83 8.71 -1.92
CA PRO A 69 12.84 9.78 -2.06
C PRO A 69 11.42 9.24 -2.30
N GLY A 70 10.45 9.76 -1.59
CA GLY A 70 9.05 9.35 -1.67
C GLY A 70 8.25 10.04 -2.76
N ILE A 71 8.49 9.73 -4.03
CA ILE A 71 7.95 10.47 -5.18
C ILE A 71 6.72 9.82 -5.86
N ALA A 72 6.28 8.65 -5.40
CA ALA A 72 5.19 7.93 -6.05
C ALA A 72 4.37 7.08 -5.07
N LEU A 73 3.10 6.86 -5.43
CA LEU A 73 2.17 5.90 -4.88
C LEU A 73 2.11 4.68 -5.79
N TYR A 74 2.01 3.50 -5.21
CA TYR A 74 1.92 2.22 -5.92
C TYR A 74 0.63 1.50 -5.56
N ILE A 75 -0.05 0.95 -6.56
CA ILE A 75 -1.25 0.12 -6.42
C ILE A 75 -0.96 -1.25 -7.03
N ILE A 76 -1.23 -2.34 -6.31
CA ILE A 76 -1.00 -3.69 -6.78
C ILE A 76 -2.17 -4.10 -7.68
N ILE A 77 -1.89 -4.32 -8.96
CA ILE A 77 -2.86 -4.79 -9.95
C ILE A 77 -2.83 -6.32 -10.02
N ASP A 78 -1.65 -6.89 -9.97
CA ASP A 78 -1.43 -8.34 -9.88
C ASP A 78 -0.14 -8.59 -9.12
N GLY A 79 -0.06 -9.70 -8.40
CA GLY A 79 1.14 -10.03 -7.67
C GLY A 79 1.01 -9.84 -6.15
N GLU A 80 2.16 -9.70 -5.51
CA GLU A 80 2.27 -9.59 -4.05
C GLU A 80 3.56 -8.86 -3.67
N VAL A 81 3.48 -7.99 -2.68
CA VAL A 81 4.59 -7.14 -2.23
C VAL A 81 4.74 -7.26 -0.72
N VAL A 82 5.96 -7.47 -0.23
CA VAL A 82 6.28 -7.36 1.19
C VAL A 82 6.87 -5.98 1.48
N ILE A 83 6.40 -5.38 2.56
CA ILE A 83 6.96 -4.16 3.13
C ILE A 83 7.88 -4.58 4.27
N THR A 84 9.16 -4.22 4.19
CA THR A 84 10.18 -4.62 5.17
C THR A 84 10.98 -3.41 5.64
N GLU A 85 11.26 -3.35 6.93
CA GLU A 85 12.08 -2.31 7.55
C GLU A 85 13.40 -2.91 8.04
N THR A 86 14.51 -2.26 7.67
CA THR A 86 15.82 -2.56 8.24
C THR A 86 16.02 -1.75 9.50
N TYR A 87 16.17 -2.42 10.63
CA TYR A 87 16.36 -1.77 11.92
C TYR A 87 17.85 -1.48 12.18
N LYS A 88 18.14 -0.74 13.27
CA LYS A 88 19.49 -0.27 13.63
C LYS A 88 20.51 -1.38 13.86
N ASP A 89 20.07 -2.58 14.17
CA ASP A 89 20.89 -3.79 14.33
C ASP A 89 21.22 -4.48 12.99
N GLY A 90 20.68 -3.95 11.87
CA GLY A 90 20.83 -4.53 10.53
C GLY A 90 19.86 -5.68 10.24
N GLU A 91 18.98 -6.02 11.17
CA GLU A 91 17.93 -7.01 10.96
C GLU A 91 16.77 -6.44 10.12
N ASN A 92 16.20 -7.28 9.27
CA ASN A 92 15.03 -6.93 8.47
C ASN A 92 13.75 -7.49 9.11
N TYR A 93 12.76 -6.65 9.25
CA TYR A 93 11.46 -7.01 9.80
C TYR A 93 10.38 -6.80 8.76
N ASP A 94 9.65 -7.87 8.41
CA ASP A 94 8.51 -7.78 7.52
C ASP A 94 7.34 -7.16 8.29
N LEU A 95 6.91 -5.98 7.83
CA LEU A 95 5.85 -5.20 8.46
C LEU A 95 4.47 -5.57 7.91
N ALA A 96 4.39 -5.85 6.60
CA ALA A 96 3.13 -6.18 5.93
C ALA A 96 3.36 -6.99 4.66
N LEU A 97 2.42 -7.87 4.35
CA LEU A 97 2.30 -8.54 3.06
C LEU A 97 1.06 -7.98 2.35
N LEU A 98 1.26 -7.40 1.17
CA LEU A 98 0.24 -6.67 0.42
C LEU A 98 -0.10 -7.44 -0.87
N GLY A 99 -1.38 -7.44 -1.24
CA GLY A 99 -1.90 -8.13 -2.41
C GLY A 99 -2.66 -7.21 -3.36
N ILE A 100 -3.37 -7.81 -4.29
CA ILE A 100 -4.15 -7.12 -5.32
C ILE A 100 -5.15 -6.13 -4.68
N GLY A 101 -5.16 -4.88 -5.16
CA GLY A 101 -6.01 -3.81 -4.66
C GLY A 101 -5.44 -3.06 -3.45
N ASP A 102 -4.33 -3.55 -2.87
CA ASP A 102 -3.61 -2.78 -1.87
C ASP A 102 -2.76 -1.69 -2.52
N PHE A 103 -2.49 -0.63 -1.74
CA PHE A 103 -1.54 0.40 -2.15
C PHE A 103 -0.52 0.69 -1.05
N PHE A 104 0.62 1.23 -1.45
CA PHE A 104 1.73 1.54 -0.55
C PHE A 104 2.57 2.71 -1.09
N GLY A 105 3.45 3.23 -0.22
CA GLY A 105 4.27 4.40 -0.54
C GLY A 105 3.53 5.73 -0.37
N GLU A 106 2.33 5.69 0.21
CA GLU A 106 1.48 6.85 0.45
C GLU A 106 2.03 7.78 1.52
N ILE A 107 2.74 7.25 2.53
CA ILE A 107 3.27 8.06 3.64
C ILE A 107 4.20 9.13 3.09
N ALA A 108 5.24 8.72 2.38
CA ALA A 108 6.21 9.64 1.80
C ALA A 108 5.62 10.54 0.71
N LEU A 109 4.48 10.17 0.12
CA LEU A 109 3.74 11.02 -0.80
C LEU A 109 3.04 12.17 -0.05
N MET A 110 2.56 11.91 1.17
CA MET A 110 1.80 12.88 1.96
C MET A 110 2.67 13.85 2.75
N ASP A 111 3.82 13.39 3.27
CA ASP A 111 4.70 14.18 4.15
C ASP A 111 5.98 14.71 3.49
N GLU A 112 6.15 14.50 2.17
CA GLU A 112 7.36 14.85 1.41
C GLU A 112 8.64 14.20 1.95
N GLY A 113 8.48 13.13 2.71
CA GLY A 113 9.56 12.42 3.36
C GLY A 113 10.26 11.40 2.46
N THR A 114 11.19 10.69 3.08
CA THR A 114 11.80 9.50 2.49
C THR A 114 10.95 8.27 2.80
N ARG A 115 11.19 7.17 2.06
CA ARG A 115 10.54 5.87 2.31
C ARG A 115 10.84 5.39 3.72
N SER A 116 9.82 5.14 4.51
CA SER A 116 9.95 4.62 5.89
C SER A 116 10.39 3.15 5.94
N ALA A 117 10.14 2.41 4.86
CA ALA A 117 10.47 0.99 4.72
C ALA A 117 10.81 0.68 3.26
N SER A 118 11.34 -0.49 2.99
CA SER A 118 11.55 -1.04 1.65
C SER A 118 10.31 -1.79 1.18
N ALA A 119 10.10 -1.86 -0.14
CA ALA A 119 9.06 -2.67 -0.76
C ALA A 119 9.69 -3.63 -1.76
N ILE A 120 9.36 -4.92 -1.64
CA ILE A 120 9.95 -5.99 -2.44
C ILE A 120 8.83 -6.84 -3.02
N ALA A 121 8.87 -7.12 -4.32
CA ALA A 121 7.95 -8.06 -4.95
C ALA A 121 8.28 -9.49 -4.51
N THR A 122 7.35 -10.20 -3.90
CA THR A 122 7.56 -11.61 -3.48
C THR A 122 7.31 -12.59 -4.61
N ARG A 123 6.57 -12.15 -5.63
CA ARG A 123 6.33 -12.85 -6.90
C ARG A 123 6.26 -11.84 -8.05
N SER A 124 6.18 -12.32 -9.30
CA SER A 124 5.94 -11.42 -10.44
C SER A 124 4.74 -10.53 -10.15
N SER A 125 4.95 -9.21 -10.15
CA SER A 125 3.95 -8.24 -9.71
C SER A 125 3.80 -7.11 -10.73
N SER A 126 2.54 -6.79 -11.06
CA SER A 126 2.19 -5.65 -11.90
C SER A 126 1.63 -4.54 -11.03
N LEU A 127 2.23 -3.36 -11.10
CA LEU A 127 1.90 -2.20 -10.27
C LEU A 127 1.47 -1.03 -11.14
N ALA A 128 0.41 -0.35 -10.72
CA ALA A 128 0.07 0.99 -11.18
C ALA A 128 0.83 2.01 -10.32
N VAL A 129 1.61 2.86 -10.96
CA VAL A 129 2.45 3.87 -10.31
C VAL A 129 1.89 5.25 -10.62
N ILE A 130 1.68 6.05 -9.60
CA ILE A 130 1.20 7.42 -9.69
C ILE A 130 2.27 8.32 -9.10
N PHE A 131 2.91 9.13 -9.93
CA PHE A 131 3.90 10.09 -9.47
C PHE A 131 3.22 11.31 -8.85
N ARG A 132 3.87 11.88 -7.84
CA ARG A 132 3.36 13.06 -7.13
C ARG A 132 3.02 14.22 -8.04
N PRO A 133 3.90 14.67 -8.96
CA PRO A 133 3.57 15.80 -9.84
C PRO A 133 2.31 15.55 -10.68
N ASP A 134 2.14 14.33 -11.18
CA ASP A 134 0.96 13.96 -11.98
C ASP A 134 -0.32 13.98 -11.14
N LEU A 135 -0.22 13.51 -9.87
CA LEU A 135 -1.34 13.56 -8.93
C LEU A 135 -1.70 14.99 -8.55
N ASP A 136 -0.71 15.84 -8.29
CA ASP A 136 -0.90 17.24 -7.94
C ASP A 136 -1.59 17.99 -9.09
N GLU A 137 -1.12 17.81 -10.34
CA GLU A 137 -1.78 18.37 -11.52
C GLU A 137 -3.23 17.89 -11.66
N TYR A 138 -3.48 16.60 -11.43
CA TYR A 138 -4.84 16.05 -11.45
C TYR A 138 -5.73 16.70 -10.39
N ILE A 139 -5.22 16.88 -9.17
CA ILE A 139 -5.95 17.50 -8.05
C ILE A 139 -6.24 18.97 -8.36
N GLU A 140 -5.28 19.72 -8.89
CA GLU A 140 -5.50 21.11 -9.31
C GLU A 140 -6.59 21.22 -10.37
N ARG A 141 -6.58 20.32 -11.35
CA ARG A 141 -7.58 20.29 -12.43
C ARG A 141 -8.97 19.85 -11.95
N TYR A 142 -9.05 18.96 -10.97
CA TYR A 142 -10.29 18.39 -10.43
C TYR A 142 -10.33 18.44 -8.91
N PRO A 143 -10.42 19.63 -8.27
CA PRO A 143 -10.27 19.76 -6.81
C PRO A 143 -11.26 18.92 -6.00
N LYS A 144 -12.51 18.80 -6.47
CA LYS A 144 -13.51 17.94 -5.80
C LYS A 144 -13.11 16.46 -5.82
N LYS A 145 -12.49 16.00 -6.91
CA LYS A 145 -11.98 14.61 -7.01
C LYS A 145 -10.71 14.43 -6.20
N GLY A 146 -9.87 15.45 -6.15
CA GLY A 146 -8.72 15.51 -5.23
C GLY A 146 -9.14 15.30 -3.78
N ILE A 147 -10.19 16.00 -3.32
CA ILE A 147 -10.75 15.81 -1.97
C ILE A 147 -11.24 14.37 -1.77
N GLU A 148 -11.93 13.78 -2.75
CA GLU A 148 -12.38 12.37 -2.67
C GLU A 148 -11.20 11.40 -2.56
N ILE A 149 -10.14 11.60 -3.36
CA ILE A 149 -8.91 10.79 -3.31
C ILE A 149 -8.26 10.89 -1.94
N LEU A 150 -7.97 12.11 -1.47
CA LEU A 150 -7.29 12.34 -0.19
C LEU A 150 -8.12 11.83 0.99
N THR A 151 -9.44 12.01 0.95
CA THR A 151 -10.35 11.47 1.97
C THR A 151 -10.30 9.93 1.97
N GLY A 152 -10.35 9.30 0.80
CA GLY A 152 -10.27 7.85 0.69
C GLY A 152 -8.94 7.29 1.19
N ILE A 153 -7.83 7.92 0.84
CA ILE A 153 -6.49 7.57 1.36
C ILE A 153 -6.47 7.69 2.89
N SER A 154 -6.99 8.81 3.43
CA SER A 154 -7.05 9.03 4.88
C SER A 154 -7.88 7.97 5.60
N GLN A 155 -9.00 7.52 5.01
CA GLN A 155 -9.82 6.42 5.56
C GLN A 155 -9.03 5.11 5.66
N ILE A 156 -8.23 4.81 4.64
CA ILE A 156 -7.39 3.61 4.62
C ILE A 156 -6.27 3.71 5.66
N LEU A 157 -5.58 4.86 5.73
CA LEU A 157 -4.54 5.10 6.74
C LEU A 157 -5.09 4.98 8.17
N ALA A 158 -6.27 5.53 8.42
CA ALA A 158 -6.95 5.40 9.71
C ALA A 158 -7.30 3.95 10.06
N ALA A 159 -7.66 3.15 9.05
CA ALA A 159 -7.92 1.73 9.24
C ALA A 159 -6.62 0.94 9.52
N ARG A 160 -5.54 1.21 8.79
CA ARG A 160 -4.21 0.64 9.04
C ARG A 160 -3.72 0.96 10.45
N LEU A 161 -3.84 2.22 10.88
CA LEU A 161 -3.44 2.64 12.22
C LEU A 161 -4.24 1.91 13.32
N ARG A 162 -5.55 1.73 13.13
CA ARG A 162 -6.36 0.93 14.07
C ARG A 162 -5.88 -0.52 14.16
N GLY A 163 -5.51 -1.14 13.03
CA GLY A 163 -4.93 -2.48 13.01
C GLY A 163 -3.65 -2.55 13.82
N VAL A 164 -2.70 -1.67 13.54
CA VAL A 164 -1.42 -1.59 14.27
C VAL A 164 -1.64 -1.41 15.77
N ASN A 165 -2.58 -0.54 16.18
CA ASN A 165 -2.90 -0.34 17.59
C ASN A 165 -3.48 -1.61 18.25
N GLN A 166 -4.31 -2.39 17.52
CA GLN A 166 -4.82 -3.67 18.03
C GLN A 166 -3.71 -4.70 18.21
N ASP A 167 -2.83 -4.83 17.23
CA ASP A 167 -1.68 -5.75 17.29
C ASP A 167 -0.75 -5.38 18.45
N TYR A 168 -0.49 -4.09 18.64
CA TYR A 168 0.28 -3.58 19.77
C TYR A 168 -0.33 -3.92 21.12
N ILE A 169 -1.66 -3.80 21.28
CA ILE A 169 -2.36 -4.18 22.51
C ILE A 169 -2.24 -5.68 22.77
N VAL A 170 -2.31 -6.52 21.73
CA VAL A 170 -2.13 -7.96 21.86
C VAL A 170 -0.73 -8.28 22.37
N LEU A 171 0.30 -7.71 21.76
CA LEU A 171 1.70 -7.86 22.17
C LEU A 171 1.94 -7.42 23.61
N LEU A 172 1.34 -6.29 24.04
CA LEU A 172 1.43 -5.82 25.42
C LEU A 172 0.79 -6.80 26.41
N LYS A 173 -0.39 -7.34 26.07
CA LYS A 173 -1.08 -8.33 26.93
C LYS A 173 -0.27 -9.61 27.09
N ASP A 174 0.33 -10.08 26.01
CA ASP A 174 1.15 -11.30 26.04
C ASP A 174 2.42 -11.08 26.87
N ARG A 175 3.05 -9.91 26.74
CA ARG A 175 4.20 -9.52 27.57
C ARG A 175 3.85 -9.45 29.05
N ILE A 176 2.70 -8.88 29.39
CA ILE A 176 2.23 -8.79 30.79
C ILE A 176 1.88 -10.17 31.36
N LYS A 177 1.28 -11.08 30.55
CA LYS A 177 0.94 -12.45 30.99
C LYS A 177 2.14 -13.39 31.07
N GLY A 178 3.16 -13.15 30.23
CA GLY A 178 4.37 -13.97 30.19
C GLY A 178 5.36 -13.72 31.33
N GLY A 179 5.06 -12.83 32.26
CA GLY A 179 5.75 -12.50 33.54
C GLY A 179 7.29 -12.50 33.45
N PHE A 180 7.92 -11.46 33.94
CA PHE A 180 9.37 -11.37 34.15
C PHE A 180 10.01 -12.67 34.60
#